data_7dddacfc6e26fb29437a423e1a3ed4b9
#
_entry.id   7dddacfc6e26fb29437a423e1a3ed4b9
#
_cell.length_a   1.000
_cell.length_b   1.000
_cell.length_c   1.000
_cell.angle_alpha   90.00
_cell.angle_beta   90.00
_cell.angle_gamma   90.00
#
_symmetry.space_group_name_H-M   'P 1'
#
loop_
_entity.id
_entity.type
_entity.pdbx_description
1 polymer ?
#
loop_
_entity_poly.entity_id
_entity_poly.type
_entity_poly.pdbx_seq_one_letter_code
_entity_poly.pdbx_strand_id
1 'polypeptide(L)'
;MIETNTTRRNESLLQALTAQHSAITNNIANADTPNYKKKTVEFQEELRRIVENGKSDQLNMKRTHEKHFPISDPNASIVKYRIVENNETSMNNNNNNVDIDKEMANLSENQLMYNYMVDRVSGHYKKMKNLLNDLK
;
A
#
# COMPACT_ATOMS: atom_id res chain seq x y z
N MET A 1 8.55 -21.78 -5.19
CA MET A 1 7.50 -20.87 -4.64
C MET A 1 6.99 -20.05 -5.81
N ILE A 2 5.71 -20.16 -6.16
CA ILE A 2 5.15 -19.46 -7.33
C ILE A 2 4.62 -18.09 -6.82
N GLU A 3 5.53 -17.19 -6.52
CA GLU A 3 5.18 -15.79 -6.24
C GLU A 3 4.97 -15.06 -7.56
N THR A 4 3.75 -14.61 -7.80
CA THR A 4 3.45 -13.75 -8.94
C THR A 4 3.67 -12.28 -8.55
N ASN A 5 3.99 -11.42 -9.53
CA ASN A 5 4.11 -9.98 -9.31
C ASN A 5 2.84 -9.38 -8.68
N THR A 6 1.68 -9.96 -8.99
CA THR A 6 0.39 -9.56 -8.38
C THR A 6 0.34 -9.89 -6.89
N THR A 7 0.86 -11.04 -6.46
CA THR A 7 0.88 -11.42 -5.05
C THR A 7 1.78 -10.49 -4.25
N ARG A 8 3.00 -10.24 -4.73
CA ARG A 8 3.93 -9.30 -4.10
C ARG A 8 3.36 -7.89 -3.97
N ARG A 9 2.67 -7.42 -5.01
CA ARG A 9 1.99 -6.12 -4.97
C ARG A 9 0.89 -6.09 -3.92
N ASN A 10 0.06 -7.11 -3.85
CA ASN A 10 -1.03 -7.18 -2.89
C ASN A 10 -0.50 -7.25 -1.44
N GLU A 11 0.58 -7.99 -1.20
CA GLU A 11 1.24 -8.07 0.10
C GLU A 11 1.88 -6.73 0.51
N SER A 12 2.56 -6.07 -0.42
CA SER A 12 3.14 -4.74 -0.14
C SER A 12 2.06 -3.68 0.11
N LEU A 13 0.91 -3.78 -0.56
CA LEU A 13 -0.23 -2.91 -0.29
C LEU A 13 -0.84 -3.17 1.10
N LEU A 14 -0.93 -4.43 1.55
CA LEU A 14 -1.33 -4.75 2.92
C LEU A 14 -0.38 -4.13 3.95
N GLN A 15 0.93 -4.15 3.70
CA GLN A 15 1.90 -3.49 4.57
C GLN A 15 1.69 -1.96 4.62
N ALA A 16 1.44 -1.33 3.47
CA ALA A 16 1.14 0.10 3.40
C ALA A 16 -0.15 0.46 4.15
N LEU A 17 -1.22 -0.36 4.02
CA LEU A 17 -2.48 -0.18 4.75
C LEU A 17 -2.30 -0.37 6.26
N THR A 18 -1.45 -1.31 6.69
CA THR A 18 -1.11 -1.49 8.11
C THR A 18 -0.35 -0.28 8.66
N ALA A 19 0.60 0.26 7.90
CA ALA A 19 1.31 1.48 8.27
C ALA A 19 0.35 2.69 8.35
N GLN A 20 -0.59 2.80 7.41
CA GLN A 20 -1.62 3.83 7.42
C GLN A 20 -2.55 3.70 8.65
N HIS A 21 -2.98 2.48 8.98
CA HIS A 21 -3.77 2.23 10.20
C HIS A 21 -3.03 2.70 11.45
N SER A 22 -1.75 2.38 11.57
CA SER A 22 -0.92 2.82 12.69
C SER A 22 -0.77 4.34 12.75
N ALA A 23 -0.58 5.01 11.60
CA ALA A 23 -0.50 6.47 11.56
C ALA A 23 -1.81 7.13 12.01
N ILE A 24 -2.96 6.66 11.49
CA ILE A 24 -4.29 7.17 11.85
C ILE A 24 -4.56 6.98 13.35
N THR A 25 -4.28 5.78 13.87
CA THR A 25 -4.47 5.48 15.30
C THR A 25 -3.60 6.36 16.18
N ASN A 26 -2.35 6.61 15.79
CA ASN A 26 -1.45 7.54 16.49
C ASN A 26 -1.96 8.98 16.40
N ASN A 27 -2.52 9.41 15.28
CA ASN A 27 -3.12 10.75 15.15
C ASN A 27 -4.31 10.91 16.10
N ILE A 28 -5.22 9.93 16.14
CA ILE A 28 -6.39 9.95 17.04
C ILE A 28 -5.94 9.99 18.50
N ALA A 29 -4.98 9.14 18.89
CA ALA A 29 -4.47 9.08 20.26
C ALA A 29 -3.80 10.39 20.72
N ASN A 30 -3.29 11.20 19.78
CA ASN A 30 -2.61 12.46 20.04
C ASN A 30 -3.42 13.70 19.62
N ALA A 31 -4.72 13.56 19.39
CA ALA A 31 -5.56 14.67 18.93
C ALA A 31 -5.60 15.84 19.92
N ASP A 32 -5.48 15.55 21.23
CA ASP A 32 -5.44 16.56 22.30
C ASP A 32 -4.01 16.94 22.74
N THR A 33 -2.98 16.34 22.12
CA THR A 33 -1.58 16.63 22.48
C THR A 33 -1.15 17.97 21.88
N PRO A 34 -0.72 18.95 22.68
CA PRO A 34 -0.23 20.23 22.16
C PRO A 34 0.97 20.06 21.23
N ASN A 35 1.02 20.87 20.16
CA ASN A 35 2.06 20.89 19.14
C ASN A 35 2.23 19.55 18.37
N TYR A 36 1.32 18.60 18.50
CA TYR A 36 1.36 17.39 17.71
C TYR A 36 1.07 17.67 16.24
N LYS A 37 1.83 17.05 15.36
CA LYS A 37 1.65 17.14 13.92
C LYS A 37 1.19 15.81 13.35
N LYS A 38 0.11 15.88 12.58
CA LYS A 38 -0.52 14.74 11.92
C LYS A 38 0.49 13.99 11.04
N LYS A 39 0.51 12.67 11.16
CA LYS A 39 1.28 11.78 10.30
C LYS A 39 0.36 11.16 9.25
N THR A 40 0.80 11.18 8.00
CA THR A 40 0.09 10.56 6.87
C THR A 40 1.00 9.58 6.15
N VAL A 41 0.41 8.53 5.59
CA VAL A 41 1.13 7.57 4.76
C VAL A 41 0.81 7.86 3.30
N GLU A 42 1.85 8.18 2.53
CA GLU A 42 1.73 8.43 1.10
C GLU A 42 2.18 7.19 0.34
N PHE A 43 1.26 6.57 -0.37
CA PHE A 43 1.52 5.43 -1.26
C PHE A 43 0.67 5.49 -2.54
N GLN A 44 -0.31 6.39 -2.61
CA GLN A 44 -1.23 6.49 -3.75
C GLN A 44 -0.51 6.84 -5.06
N GLU A 45 0.50 7.70 -4.98
CA GLU A 45 1.29 8.10 -6.15
C GLU A 45 2.12 6.95 -6.69
N GLU A 46 2.68 6.12 -5.81
CA GLU A 46 3.40 4.93 -6.20
C GLU A 46 2.44 3.86 -6.76
N LEU A 47 1.26 3.71 -6.18
CA LEU A 47 0.22 2.83 -6.71
C LEU A 47 -0.24 3.28 -8.11
N ARG A 48 -0.47 4.58 -8.30
CA ARG A 48 -0.81 5.16 -9.59
C ARG A 48 0.31 4.93 -10.61
N ARG A 49 1.57 5.15 -10.25
CA ARG A 49 2.74 4.88 -11.07
C ARG A 49 2.82 3.41 -11.48
N ILE A 50 2.59 2.48 -10.55
CA ILE A 50 2.56 1.04 -10.85
C ILE A 50 1.41 0.69 -11.81
N VAL A 51 0.24 1.31 -11.65
CA VAL A 51 -0.90 1.09 -12.54
C VAL A 51 -0.68 1.69 -13.93
N GLU A 52 -0.14 2.91 -13.99
CA GLU A 52 0.16 3.61 -15.24
C GLU A 52 1.36 3.00 -15.97
N ASN A 53 2.43 2.68 -15.23
CA ASN A 53 3.66 2.09 -15.78
C ASN A 53 3.57 0.57 -15.99
N GLY A 54 2.51 -0.07 -15.52
CA GLY A 54 2.20 -1.46 -15.89
C GLY A 54 2.09 -1.68 -17.41
N LYS A 55 2.14 -0.59 -18.18
CA LYS A 55 2.23 -0.57 -19.65
C LYS A 55 3.59 -0.10 -20.20
N SER A 56 4.52 0.48 -19.45
CA SER A 56 5.65 1.17 -20.08
C SER A 56 7.02 1.13 -19.41
N ASP A 57 7.19 0.72 -18.18
CA ASP A 57 8.54 0.50 -17.62
C ASP A 57 8.94 -0.97 -17.64
N GLN A 58 8.85 -1.59 -18.79
CA GLN A 58 9.93 -2.49 -19.18
C GLN A 58 11.17 -1.59 -19.26
N LEU A 59 12.04 -1.68 -18.24
CA LEU A 59 13.44 -1.33 -18.47
C LEU A 59 13.81 -1.94 -19.81
N ASN A 60 14.01 -1.07 -20.81
CA ASN A 60 14.42 -1.47 -22.13
C ASN A 60 15.85 -2.02 -22.03
N MET A 61 15.99 -3.16 -21.37
CA MET A 61 17.18 -3.97 -21.55
C MET A 61 17.19 -4.37 -23.01
N LYS A 62 18.17 -3.87 -23.72
CA LYS A 62 18.37 -4.10 -25.15
C LYS A 62 18.35 -5.62 -25.36
N ARG A 63 17.21 -6.12 -25.87
CA ARG A 63 17.07 -7.53 -26.21
C ARG A 63 18.09 -7.83 -27.30
N THR A 64 19.00 -8.70 -27.04
CA THR A 64 19.95 -9.20 -28.04
C THR A 64 19.29 -10.14 -29.04
N HIS A 65 18.08 -10.64 -28.73
CA HIS A 65 17.29 -11.49 -29.61
C HIS A 65 15.79 -11.41 -29.27
N GLU A 66 14.91 -11.39 -30.28
CA GLU A 66 13.44 -11.29 -30.13
C GLU A 66 12.81 -12.46 -29.32
N LYS A 67 13.48 -13.60 -29.26
CA LYS A 67 13.03 -14.79 -28.55
C LYS A 67 13.35 -14.80 -27.03
N HIS A 68 14.07 -13.79 -26.52
CA HIS A 68 14.37 -13.71 -25.10
C HIS A 68 13.18 -13.13 -24.34
N PHE A 69 12.74 -13.84 -23.29
CA PHE A 69 11.72 -13.34 -22.37
C PHE A 69 12.19 -12.03 -21.72
N PRO A 70 11.31 -11.01 -21.62
CA PRO A 70 11.66 -9.81 -20.88
C PRO A 70 11.89 -10.17 -19.42
N ILE A 71 13.06 -9.80 -18.90
CA ILE A 71 13.34 -9.88 -17.47
C ILE A 71 12.58 -8.71 -16.84
N SER A 72 11.43 -8.99 -16.24
CA SER A 72 10.71 -8.00 -15.43
C SER A 72 11.47 -7.78 -14.13
N ASP A 73 11.67 -6.51 -13.73
CA ASP A 73 12.21 -6.19 -12.42
C ASP A 73 11.30 -6.79 -11.33
N PRO A 74 11.79 -7.72 -10.50
CA PRO A 74 10.99 -8.31 -9.43
C PRO A 74 10.51 -7.28 -8.40
N ASN A 75 11.15 -6.10 -8.34
CA ASN A 75 10.79 -5.01 -7.43
C ASN A 75 9.80 -4.00 -8.04
N ALA A 76 9.57 -4.04 -9.37
CA ALA A 76 8.63 -3.13 -10.04
C ALA A 76 7.17 -3.26 -9.55
N SER A 77 6.85 -4.35 -8.85
CA SER A 77 5.50 -4.62 -8.33
C SER A 77 5.34 -4.29 -6.84
N ILE A 78 6.37 -3.78 -6.16
CA ILE A 78 6.29 -3.46 -4.73
C ILE A 78 5.79 -2.04 -4.55
N VAL A 79 4.68 -1.89 -3.82
CA VAL A 79 4.15 -0.58 -3.43
C VAL A 79 5.04 -0.02 -2.33
N LYS A 80 5.81 1.01 -2.64
CA LYS A 80 6.57 1.75 -1.64
C LYS A 80 5.67 2.78 -0.97
N TYR A 81 5.87 2.99 0.32
CA TYR A 81 5.18 4.02 1.08
C TYR A 81 6.17 4.82 1.91
N ARG A 82 5.81 6.03 2.24
CA ARG A 82 6.54 6.87 3.19
C ARG A 82 5.57 7.48 4.19
N ILE A 83 6.06 7.69 5.40
CA ILE A 83 5.31 8.41 6.43
C ILE A 83 5.78 9.86 6.37
N VAL A 84 4.82 10.75 6.18
CA VAL A 84 5.05 12.20 6.09
C VAL A 84 4.36 12.88 7.26
N GLU A 85 5.07 13.79 7.89
CA GLU A 85 4.52 14.67 8.93
C GLU A 85 4.04 15.96 8.29
N ASN A 86 2.77 16.29 8.50
CA ASN A 86 2.17 17.49 7.92
C ASN A 86 2.37 18.67 8.87
N ASN A 87 3.22 19.63 8.49
CA ASN A 87 3.58 20.78 9.30
C ASN A 87 2.78 22.05 8.93
N GLU A 88 1.91 22.03 7.90
CA GLU A 88 1.43 23.24 7.25
C GLU A 88 0.23 23.92 7.91
N THR A 89 -0.52 23.24 8.78
CA THR A 89 -1.75 23.83 9.36
C THR A 89 -1.89 23.53 10.84
N SER A 90 -2.38 24.52 11.63
CA SER A 90 -2.94 24.27 12.94
C SER A 90 -4.45 24.42 12.84
N MET A 91 -5.23 23.40 13.18
CA MET A 91 -6.69 23.48 13.28
C MET A 91 -7.13 23.99 14.64
N ASN A 92 -6.33 23.76 15.67
CA ASN A 92 -6.63 24.09 17.04
C ASN A 92 -5.69 25.17 17.60
N ASN A 93 -6.16 25.91 18.62
CA ASN A 93 -5.38 26.94 19.33
C ASN A 93 -4.08 26.42 19.98
N ASN A 94 -3.94 25.10 20.12
CA ASN A 94 -2.78 24.39 20.68
C ASN A 94 -1.77 23.94 19.62
N ASN A 95 -1.83 24.45 18.38
CA ASN A 95 -1.00 24.09 17.23
C ASN A 95 -1.10 22.62 16.78
N ASN A 96 -2.13 21.88 17.21
CA ASN A 96 -2.44 20.55 16.72
C ASN A 96 -3.25 20.65 15.42
N ASN A 97 -2.94 19.82 14.44
CA ASN A 97 -3.63 19.78 13.13
C ASN A 97 -4.40 18.47 12.87
N VAL A 98 -4.65 17.69 13.91
CA VAL A 98 -5.47 16.48 13.82
C VAL A 98 -6.95 16.85 13.92
N ASP A 99 -7.73 16.38 12.95
CA ASP A 99 -9.19 16.45 12.94
C ASP A 99 -9.70 15.01 13.22
N ILE A 100 -10.28 14.83 14.42
CA ILE A 100 -10.73 13.51 14.90
C ILE A 100 -11.79 12.92 13.98
N ASP A 101 -12.74 13.72 13.50
CA ASP A 101 -13.84 13.23 12.66
C ASP A 101 -13.31 12.72 11.32
N LYS A 102 -12.36 13.45 10.72
CA LYS A 102 -11.66 12.99 9.52
C LYS A 102 -10.82 11.75 9.75
N GLU A 103 -10.10 11.67 10.88
CA GLU A 103 -9.29 10.50 11.18
C GLU A 103 -10.17 9.26 11.43
N MET A 104 -11.33 9.40 12.07
CA MET A 104 -12.28 8.30 12.25
C MET A 104 -12.87 7.81 10.93
N ALA A 105 -13.18 8.73 10.01
CA ALA A 105 -13.60 8.38 8.66
C ALA A 105 -12.49 7.65 7.89
N ASN A 106 -11.25 8.16 7.95
CA ASN A 106 -10.08 7.53 7.34
C ASN A 106 -9.80 6.14 7.93
N LEU A 107 -10.02 5.97 9.25
CA LEU A 107 -9.87 4.68 9.92
C LEU A 107 -10.86 3.65 9.36
N SER A 108 -12.10 4.06 9.19
CA SER A 108 -13.17 3.20 8.66
C SER A 108 -12.89 2.80 7.20
N GLU A 109 -12.45 3.73 6.39
CA GLU A 109 -12.05 3.49 4.99
C GLU A 109 -10.84 2.55 4.92
N ASN A 110 -9.81 2.80 5.72
CA ASN A 110 -8.63 1.96 5.79
C ASN A 110 -8.97 0.52 6.21
N GLN A 111 -9.86 0.35 7.20
CA GLN A 111 -10.30 -0.97 7.66
C GLN A 111 -11.04 -1.74 6.55
N LEU A 112 -11.90 -1.05 5.79
CA LEU A 112 -12.62 -1.66 4.67
C LEU A 112 -11.65 -2.12 3.58
N MET A 113 -10.70 -1.26 3.20
CA MET A 113 -9.66 -1.58 2.21
C MET A 113 -8.77 -2.73 2.66
N TYR A 114 -8.37 -2.73 3.94
CA TYR A 114 -7.57 -3.81 4.52
C TYR A 114 -8.29 -5.16 4.43
N ASN A 115 -9.55 -5.22 4.84
CA ASN A 115 -10.36 -6.44 4.78
C ASN A 115 -10.49 -6.94 3.34
N TYR A 116 -10.80 -6.04 2.39
CA TYR A 116 -10.86 -6.39 0.97
C TYR A 116 -9.55 -6.99 0.46
N MET A 117 -8.41 -6.40 0.84
CA MET A 117 -7.10 -6.91 0.42
C MET A 117 -6.74 -8.25 1.06
N VAL A 118 -7.11 -8.47 2.33
CA VAL A 118 -6.95 -9.76 3.02
C VAL A 118 -7.72 -10.86 2.31
N ASP A 119 -8.98 -10.59 1.94
CA ASP A 119 -9.82 -11.54 1.21
C ASP A 119 -9.21 -11.87 -0.16
N ARG A 120 -8.69 -10.86 -0.86
CA ARG A 120 -8.06 -11.03 -2.17
C ARG A 120 -6.78 -11.88 -2.09
N VAL A 121 -5.92 -11.63 -1.11
CA VAL A 121 -4.70 -12.40 -0.88
C VAL A 121 -5.03 -13.82 -0.46
N SER A 122 -5.94 -13.98 0.51
CA SER A 122 -6.41 -15.30 0.99
C SER A 122 -7.04 -16.12 -0.13
N GLY A 123 -7.85 -15.50 -0.99
CA GLY A 123 -8.46 -16.13 -2.15
C GLY A 123 -7.42 -16.65 -3.15
N HIS A 124 -6.34 -15.90 -3.36
CA HIS A 124 -5.24 -16.33 -4.22
C HIS A 124 -4.56 -17.59 -3.67
N TYR A 125 -4.22 -17.60 -2.37
CA TYR A 125 -3.60 -18.78 -1.73
C TYR A 125 -4.53 -19.99 -1.70
N LYS A 126 -5.83 -19.82 -1.48
CA LYS A 126 -6.82 -20.90 -1.55
C LYS A 126 -6.86 -21.53 -2.95
N LYS A 127 -6.88 -20.72 -4.00
CA LYS A 127 -6.84 -21.22 -5.39
C LYS A 127 -5.56 -22.02 -5.66
N MET A 128 -4.41 -21.51 -5.24
CA MET A 128 -3.14 -22.22 -5.40
C MET A 128 -3.14 -23.55 -4.67
N LYS A 129 -3.63 -23.58 -3.43
CA LYS A 129 -3.76 -24.82 -2.62
C LYS A 129 -4.65 -25.86 -3.31
N ASN A 130 -5.78 -25.44 -3.86
CA ASN A 130 -6.70 -26.33 -4.56
C ASN A 130 -6.04 -26.93 -5.80
N LEU A 131 -5.36 -26.11 -6.62
CA LEU A 131 -4.62 -26.59 -7.80
C LEU A 131 -3.55 -27.61 -7.43
N LEU A 132 -2.84 -27.42 -6.32
CA LEU A 132 -1.84 -28.39 -5.85
C LEU A 132 -2.46 -29.71 -5.35
N ASN A 133 -3.67 -29.65 -4.81
CA ASN A 133 -4.40 -30.84 -4.37
C ASN A 133 -4.96 -31.64 -5.55
N ASP A 134 -5.40 -30.95 -6.61
CA ASP A 134 -5.95 -31.58 -7.83
C ASP A 134 -4.85 -32.25 -8.70
N LEU A 135 -3.58 -31.95 -8.43
CA LEU A 135 -2.43 -32.57 -9.11
C LEU A 135 -1.91 -33.83 -8.43
N LYS A 136 -2.53 -34.26 -7.32
CA LYS A 136 -2.25 -35.54 -6.65
C LYS A 136 -3.23 -36.60 -7.06
#